data_c3aa8b6631aa3ae6159b45744b40bb2c
#
_entry.id   c3aa8b6631aa3ae6159b45744b40bb2c
#
_cell.length_a   1.000
_cell.length_b   1.000
_cell.length_c   1.000
_cell.angle_alpha   90.00
_cell.angle_beta   90.00
_cell.angle_gamma   90.00
#
_symmetry.space_group_name_H-M   'P 1'
#
loop_
_entity.id
_entity.type
_entity.pdbx_description
1 polymer ?
#
loop_
_entity_poly.entity_id
_entity_poly.type
_entity_poly.pdbx_seq_one_letter_code
_entity_poly.pdbx_strand_id
1 'polypeptide(L)'
;LEEAGYEASAYATTPEPLSATKEAERAALAGFDLIVAAGGDGTVNEVVNGIAGLDHRPTVGIIPAGTTNDYARALKIPRSNLLDAARIIADGNVIPMDIGQSNGTYFINIAAGGYLTDLTYDVPAKLKTIFGYLAYLVKGAEKIPQLKPMHMRIEYEDGVYDGHAGGFAGGLAD
;
A
#
# COMPACT_ATOMS: atom_id res chain seq x y z
N LEU A 1 -5.06 22.19 -3.68
CA LEU A 1 -6.35 21.89 -3.02
C LEU A 1 -7.00 23.16 -2.48
N GLU A 2 -6.28 24.05 -1.83
CA GLU A 2 -6.82 25.33 -1.32
C GLU A 2 -7.48 26.18 -2.43
N GLU A 3 -6.87 26.23 -3.62
CA GLU A 3 -7.47 26.91 -4.79
C GLU A 3 -8.80 26.27 -5.23
N ALA A 4 -9.02 25.00 -4.89
CA ALA A 4 -10.27 24.29 -5.14
C ALA A 4 -11.26 24.39 -3.97
N GLY A 5 -10.96 25.21 -2.94
CA GLY A 5 -11.86 25.49 -1.81
C GLY A 5 -11.72 24.55 -0.62
N TYR A 6 -10.71 23.68 -0.59
CA TYR A 6 -10.45 22.85 0.59
C TYR A 6 -9.67 23.65 1.64
N GLU A 7 -10.05 23.49 2.89
CA GLU A 7 -9.20 23.88 4.01
C GLU A 7 -8.17 22.78 4.24
N ALA A 8 -6.90 23.04 3.96
CA ALA A 8 -5.87 22.02 3.94
C ALA A 8 -4.77 22.29 4.97
N SER A 9 -4.29 21.25 5.62
CA SER A 9 -3.08 21.28 6.44
C SER A 9 -2.16 20.14 6.02
N ALA A 10 -0.85 20.33 6.18
CA ALA A 10 0.15 19.35 5.81
C ALA A 10 0.87 18.80 7.04
N TYR A 11 1.08 17.49 7.03
CA TYR A 11 1.87 16.79 8.02
C TYR A 11 3.01 16.03 7.32
N ALA A 12 4.24 16.27 7.74
CA ALA A 12 5.39 15.52 7.24
C ALA A 12 5.58 14.25 8.08
N THR A 13 5.44 13.09 7.44
CA THR A 13 5.71 11.80 8.10
C THR A 13 7.17 11.70 8.53
N THR A 14 7.43 11.00 9.63
CA THR A 14 8.76 10.75 10.15
C THR A 14 9.24 9.35 9.75
N PRO A 15 10.55 9.03 9.90
CA PRO A 15 11.06 7.67 9.72
C PRO A 15 10.55 6.66 10.76
N GLU A 16 9.85 7.10 11.78
CA GLU A 16 9.26 6.21 12.78
C GLU A 16 8.18 5.31 12.17
N PRO A 17 8.14 4.03 12.52
CA PRO A 17 7.10 3.12 12.06
C PRO A 17 5.69 3.65 12.39
N LEU A 18 4.78 3.47 11.45
CA LEU A 18 3.37 3.85 11.57
C LEU A 18 3.14 5.36 11.77
N SER A 19 4.07 6.20 11.33
CA SER A 19 3.92 7.66 11.42
C SER A 19 2.69 8.14 10.63
N ALA A 20 2.51 7.66 9.41
CA ALA A 20 1.33 8.00 8.59
C ALA A 20 0.03 7.38 9.15
N THR A 21 0.10 6.17 9.73
CA THR A 21 -1.04 5.51 10.37
C THR A 21 -1.60 6.36 11.53
N LYS A 22 -0.72 6.76 12.45
CA LYS A 22 -1.10 7.56 13.63
C LYS A 22 -1.69 8.91 13.24
N GLU A 23 -1.10 9.56 12.25
CA GLU A 23 -1.58 10.87 11.80
C GLU A 23 -2.92 10.75 11.04
N ALA A 24 -3.09 9.71 10.23
CA ALA A 24 -4.36 9.45 9.55
C ALA A 24 -5.49 9.19 10.54
N GLU A 25 -5.25 8.35 11.56
CA GLU A 25 -6.21 8.11 12.64
C GLU A 25 -6.56 9.41 13.38
N ARG A 26 -5.54 10.20 13.78
CA ARG A 26 -5.73 11.47 14.45
C ARG A 26 -6.58 12.44 13.61
N ALA A 27 -6.28 12.55 12.32
CA ALA A 27 -7.02 13.43 11.41
C ALA A 27 -8.47 12.96 11.23
N ALA A 28 -8.71 11.67 11.06
CA ALA A 28 -10.05 11.11 10.97
C ALA A 28 -10.88 11.38 12.23
N LEU A 29 -10.30 11.15 13.41
CA LEU A 29 -10.95 11.42 14.71
C LEU A 29 -11.17 12.93 14.96
N ALA A 30 -10.35 13.79 14.34
CA ALA A 30 -10.54 15.24 14.37
C ALA A 30 -11.61 15.74 13.38
N GLY A 31 -12.23 14.85 12.59
CA GLY A 31 -13.34 15.17 11.70
C GLY A 31 -12.92 15.67 10.32
N PHE A 32 -11.71 15.37 9.86
CA PHE A 32 -11.32 15.65 8.46
C PHE A 32 -12.10 14.74 7.52
N ASP A 33 -12.67 15.31 6.46
CA ASP A 33 -13.46 14.58 5.45
C ASP A 33 -12.59 13.91 4.39
N LEU A 34 -11.37 14.42 4.21
CA LEU A 34 -10.43 13.97 3.20
C LEU A 34 -9.01 13.87 3.80
N ILE A 35 -8.38 12.73 3.63
CA ILE A 35 -6.96 12.52 3.95
C ILE A 35 -6.19 12.25 2.67
N VAL A 36 -5.17 13.05 2.39
CA VAL A 36 -4.35 12.89 1.19
C VAL A 36 -3.03 12.23 1.53
N ALA A 37 -2.85 11.01 1.03
CA ALA A 37 -1.60 10.27 1.10
C ALA A 37 -0.65 10.71 -0.04
N ALA A 38 0.31 11.58 0.27
CA ALA A 38 1.36 11.98 -0.65
C ALA A 38 2.61 11.12 -0.43
N GLY A 39 2.75 10.04 -1.21
CA GLY A 39 3.83 9.07 -1.01
C GLY A 39 3.74 7.87 -1.94
N GLY A 40 4.44 6.79 -1.59
CA GLY A 40 4.37 5.51 -2.28
C GLY A 40 3.30 4.57 -1.69
N ASP A 41 3.26 3.34 -2.22
CA ASP A 41 2.29 2.32 -1.80
C ASP A 41 2.32 2.06 -0.29
N GLY A 42 3.50 2.11 0.34
CA GLY A 42 3.63 1.98 1.80
C GLY A 42 2.93 3.10 2.57
N THR A 43 3.06 4.35 2.13
CA THR A 43 2.38 5.49 2.76
C THR A 43 0.87 5.37 2.61
N VAL A 44 0.38 4.98 1.42
CA VAL A 44 -1.06 4.76 1.19
C VAL A 44 -1.57 3.65 2.11
N ASN A 45 -0.84 2.54 2.19
CA ASN A 45 -1.22 1.42 3.06
C ASN A 45 -1.23 1.81 4.55
N GLU A 46 -0.27 2.59 5.03
CA GLU A 46 -0.27 3.13 6.39
C GLU A 46 -1.49 4.03 6.66
N VAL A 47 -1.83 4.93 5.73
CA VAL A 47 -3.01 5.79 5.86
C VAL A 47 -4.28 4.95 5.95
N VAL A 48 -4.45 3.96 5.06
CA VAL A 48 -5.60 3.05 5.10
C VAL A 48 -5.68 2.31 6.44
N ASN A 49 -4.56 1.80 6.96
CA ASN A 49 -4.54 1.12 8.25
C ASN A 49 -4.91 2.05 9.43
N GLY A 50 -4.66 3.35 9.30
CA GLY A 50 -5.06 4.32 10.32
C GLY A 50 -6.57 4.57 10.40
N ILE A 51 -7.27 4.37 9.29
CA ILE A 51 -8.69 4.75 9.20
C ILE A 51 -9.66 3.57 8.99
N ALA A 52 -9.19 2.45 8.49
CA ALA A 52 -10.05 1.33 8.07
C ALA A 52 -10.89 0.74 9.20
N GLY A 53 -10.39 0.77 10.43
CA GLY A 53 -11.09 0.28 11.62
C GLY A 53 -12.07 1.28 12.25
N LEU A 54 -12.17 2.50 11.73
CA LEU A 54 -13.02 3.54 12.29
C LEU A 54 -14.46 3.45 11.76
N ASP A 55 -15.43 3.85 12.57
CA ASP A 55 -16.85 3.91 12.17
C ASP A 55 -17.07 4.97 11.09
N HIS A 56 -16.43 6.14 11.24
CA HIS A 56 -16.41 7.19 10.23
C HIS A 56 -15.07 7.24 9.54
N ARG A 57 -15.07 6.97 8.23
CA ARG A 57 -13.86 6.90 7.40
C ARG A 57 -13.82 8.08 6.45
N PRO A 58 -12.82 8.94 6.54
CA PRO A 58 -12.63 9.99 5.54
C PRO A 58 -12.29 9.39 4.16
N THR A 59 -12.58 10.15 3.12
CA THR A 59 -12.12 9.83 1.77
C THR A 59 -10.59 9.86 1.71
N VAL A 60 -9.98 8.95 0.95
CA VAL A 60 -8.53 8.93 0.74
C VAL A 60 -8.21 9.46 -0.65
N GLY A 61 -7.44 10.55 -0.69
CA GLY A 61 -6.80 11.06 -1.90
C GLY A 61 -5.37 10.52 -2.01
N ILE A 62 -4.89 10.28 -3.23
CA ILE A 62 -3.55 9.74 -3.46
C ILE A 62 -2.77 10.67 -4.37
N ILE A 63 -1.60 11.15 -3.88
CA ILE A 63 -0.59 11.81 -4.68
C ILE A 63 0.62 10.87 -4.78
N PRO A 64 0.86 10.24 -5.95
CA PRO A 64 1.84 9.16 -6.10
C PRO A 64 3.26 9.68 -6.17
N ALA A 65 3.89 9.90 -5.04
CA ALA A 65 5.26 10.42 -4.91
C ALA A 65 6.32 9.34 -4.60
N GLY A 66 5.95 8.06 -4.64
CA GLY A 66 6.86 6.94 -4.43
C GLY A 66 7.53 6.45 -5.72
N THR A 67 8.26 5.34 -5.61
CA THR A 67 9.00 4.77 -6.75
C THR A 67 8.10 3.95 -7.68
N THR A 68 7.26 3.08 -7.14
CA THR A 68 6.46 2.11 -7.91
C THR A 68 5.03 2.60 -8.11
N ASN A 69 4.37 2.98 -7.02
CA ASN A 69 3.00 3.51 -6.99
C ASN A 69 2.02 2.58 -7.74
N ASP A 70 2.05 1.28 -7.38
CA ASP A 70 1.25 0.25 -8.05
C ASP A 70 -0.25 0.46 -7.84
N TYR A 71 -0.65 0.86 -6.64
CA TYR A 71 -2.05 1.14 -6.35
C TYR A 71 -2.57 2.36 -7.12
N ALA A 72 -1.78 3.43 -7.20
CA ALA A 72 -2.12 4.58 -8.03
C ALA A 72 -2.21 4.21 -9.53
N ARG A 73 -1.38 3.26 -9.99
CA ARG A 73 -1.44 2.74 -11.36
C ARG A 73 -2.75 1.99 -11.61
N ALA A 74 -3.16 1.11 -10.69
CA ALA A 74 -4.42 0.37 -10.79
C ALA A 74 -5.61 1.33 -10.88
N LEU A 75 -5.61 2.40 -10.09
CA LEU A 75 -6.62 3.45 -10.09
C LEU A 75 -6.49 4.45 -11.26
N LYS A 76 -5.52 4.27 -12.16
CA LYS A 76 -5.23 5.16 -13.30
C LYS A 76 -4.91 6.61 -12.90
N ILE A 77 -4.40 6.81 -11.69
CA ILE A 77 -3.96 8.13 -11.22
C ILE A 77 -2.65 8.49 -11.92
N PRO A 78 -2.51 9.72 -12.49
CA PRO A 78 -1.29 10.18 -13.12
C PRO A 78 -0.10 10.16 -12.15
N ARG A 79 1.01 9.51 -12.58
CA ARG A 79 2.22 9.35 -11.75
C ARG A 79 3.38 10.24 -12.19
N SER A 80 3.30 10.77 -13.39
CA SER A 80 4.33 11.66 -13.97
C SER A 80 4.18 13.12 -13.58
N ASN A 81 2.98 13.51 -13.15
CA ASN A 81 2.67 14.89 -12.77
C ASN A 81 1.79 14.90 -11.51
N LEU A 82 2.37 15.31 -10.39
CA LEU A 82 1.66 15.35 -9.10
C LEU A 82 0.52 16.37 -9.09
N LEU A 83 0.60 17.43 -9.90
CA LEU A 83 -0.48 18.41 -10.01
C LEU A 83 -1.72 17.81 -10.68
N ASP A 84 -1.55 16.90 -11.65
CA ASP A 84 -2.70 16.24 -12.26
C ASP A 84 -3.37 15.26 -11.28
N ALA A 85 -2.60 14.59 -10.43
CA ALA A 85 -3.16 13.80 -9.33
C ALA A 85 -3.93 14.68 -8.33
N ALA A 86 -3.38 15.85 -7.97
CA ALA A 86 -4.07 16.80 -7.09
C ALA A 86 -5.36 17.37 -7.72
N ARG A 87 -5.41 17.55 -9.04
CA ARG A 87 -6.62 17.97 -9.75
C ARG A 87 -7.71 16.92 -9.68
N ILE A 88 -7.39 15.63 -9.87
CA ILE A 88 -8.36 14.54 -9.73
C ILE A 88 -8.99 14.55 -8.34
N ILE A 89 -8.19 14.79 -7.29
CA ILE A 89 -8.71 14.93 -5.92
C ILE A 89 -9.65 16.14 -5.82
N ALA A 90 -9.24 17.28 -6.40
CA ALA A 90 -10.01 18.51 -6.39
C ALA A 90 -11.35 18.40 -7.16
N ASP A 91 -11.38 17.59 -8.22
CA ASP A 91 -12.59 17.31 -9.00
C ASP A 91 -13.61 16.46 -8.23
N GLY A 92 -13.21 15.87 -7.10
CA GLY A 92 -14.09 15.16 -6.19
C GLY A 92 -14.66 13.84 -6.71
N ASN A 93 -14.02 13.22 -7.69
CA ASN A 93 -14.42 11.89 -8.17
C ASN A 93 -14.03 10.81 -7.16
N VAL A 94 -14.98 10.28 -6.42
CA VAL A 94 -14.78 9.25 -5.41
C VAL A 94 -15.31 7.91 -5.93
N ILE A 95 -14.50 6.87 -5.79
CA ILE A 95 -14.88 5.49 -6.09
C ILE A 95 -14.76 4.63 -4.83
N PRO A 96 -15.70 3.73 -4.56
CA PRO A 96 -15.55 2.76 -3.49
C PRO A 96 -14.49 1.74 -3.88
N MET A 97 -13.65 1.38 -2.90
CA MET A 97 -12.61 0.36 -3.08
C MET A 97 -12.67 -0.63 -1.94
N ASP A 98 -12.58 -1.90 -2.29
CA ASP A 98 -12.43 -2.95 -1.30
C ASP A 98 -11.05 -2.91 -0.66
N ILE A 99 -10.99 -3.29 0.60
CA ILE A 99 -9.73 -3.50 1.33
C ILE A 99 -9.76 -4.89 1.96
N GLY A 100 -8.62 -5.58 1.93
CA GLY A 100 -8.50 -6.88 2.59
C GLY A 100 -7.95 -6.73 4.01
N GLN A 101 -8.17 -7.75 4.83
CA GLN A 101 -7.58 -7.83 6.16
C GLN A 101 -6.88 -9.17 6.33
N SER A 102 -5.66 -9.13 6.85
CA SER A 102 -4.88 -10.32 7.20
C SER A 102 -4.28 -10.15 8.59
N ASN A 103 -4.61 -11.06 9.49
CA ASN A 103 -4.15 -11.04 10.89
C ASN A 103 -4.33 -9.67 11.58
N GLY A 104 -5.47 -9.02 11.35
CA GLY A 104 -5.78 -7.72 11.95
C GLY A 104 -5.16 -6.51 11.25
N THR A 105 -4.33 -6.72 10.24
CA THR A 105 -3.74 -5.63 9.43
C THR A 105 -4.47 -5.53 8.10
N TYR A 106 -4.82 -4.32 7.70
CA TYR A 106 -5.45 -4.08 6.41
C TYR A 106 -4.42 -4.00 5.29
N PHE A 107 -4.81 -4.44 4.12
CA PHE A 107 -4.01 -4.31 2.92
C PHE A 107 -4.84 -3.82 1.75
N ILE A 108 -4.20 -3.07 0.88
CA ILE A 108 -4.71 -2.65 -0.42
C ILE A 108 -3.96 -3.42 -1.51
N ASN A 109 -4.67 -3.84 -2.56
CA ASN A 109 -4.12 -4.53 -3.71
C ASN A 109 -3.74 -6.00 -3.43
N ILE A 110 -2.62 -6.30 -2.78
CA ILE A 110 -2.11 -7.66 -2.59
C ILE A 110 -1.53 -7.85 -1.18
N ALA A 111 -1.88 -8.98 -0.55
CA ALA A 111 -1.15 -9.53 0.58
C ALA A 111 -0.38 -10.78 0.12
N ALA A 112 0.89 -10.86 0.44
CA ALA A 112 1.72 -12.00 0.11
C ALA A 112 2.69 -12.32 1.25
N GLY A 113 3.04 -13.59 1.38
CA GLY A 113 4.00 -14.05 2.36
C GLY A 113 4.80 -15.26 1.86
N GLY A 114 5.89 -15.56 2.56
CA GLY A 114 6.74 -16.68 2.25
C GLY A 114 8.06 -16.29 1.58
N TYR A 115 8.74 -17.25 1.00
CA TYR A 115 10.10 -17.10 0.49
C TYR A 115 10.28 -15.99 -0.55
N LEU A 116 9.27 -15.76 -1.37
CA LEU A 116 9.33 -14.70 -2.40
C LEU A 116 9.33 -13.29 -1.79
N THR A 117 8.77 -13.12 -0.60
CA THR A 117 8.76 -11.82 0.07
C THR A 117 10.13 -11.48 0.67
N ASP A 118 10.90 -12.47 1.11
CA ASP A 118 12.27 -12.26 1.59
C ASP A 118 13.19 -11.70 0.52
N LEU A 119 12.95 -12.04 -0.75
CA LEU A 119 13.70 -11.51 -1.89
C LEU A 119 13.59 -10.00 -2.02
N THR A 120 12.46 -9.43 -1.63
CA THR A 120 12.23 -7.97 -1.73
C THR A 120 13.02 -7.17 -0.71
N TYR A 121 13.32 -7.75 0.43
CA TYR A 121 14.10 -7.11 1.50
C TYR A 121 15.61 -7.16 1.26
N ASP A 122 16.10 -8.22 0.58
CA ASP A 122 17.52 -8.45 0.36
C ASP A 122 18.15 -7.62 -0.78
N VAL A 123 17.34 -6.91 -1.57
CA VAL A 123 17.86 -6.08 -2.67
C VAL A 123 18.21 -4.69 -2.15
N PRO A 124 19.51 -4.30 -2.13
CA PRO A 124 19.91 -2.97 -1.71
C PRO A 124 19.21 -1.88 -2.54
N ALA A 125 18.82 -0.78 -1.86
CA ALA A 125 18.09 0.33 -2.49
C ALA A 125 18.81 0.89 -3.74
N LYS A 126 20.15 0.93 -3.73
CA LYS A 126 20.95 1.36 -4.88
C LYS A 126 20.81 0.43 -6.11
N LEU A 127 20.68 -0.88 -5.89
CA LEU A 127 20.48 -1.83 -6.99
C LEU A 127 19.07 -1.76 -7.55
N LYS A 128 18.07 -1.49 -6.70
CA LYS A 128 16.69 -1.24 -7.13
C LYS A 128 16.61 -0.07 -8.11
N THR A 129 17.38 0.98 -7.86
CA THR A 129 17.38 2.21 -8.67
C THR A 129 18.10 2.02 -10.02
N ILE A 130 19.18 1.22 -10.08
CA ILE A 130 20.03 1.08 -11.27
C ILE A 130 19.52 -0.03 -12.20
N PHE A 131 19.14 -1.17 -11.65
CA PHE A 131 18.79 -2.37 -12.42
C PHE A 131 17.30 -2.71 -12.41
N GLY A 132 16.49 -1.98 -11.65
CA GLY A 132 15.03 -2.15 -11.62
C GLY A 132 14.62 -3.61 -11.41
N TYR A 133 13.69 -4.09 -12.24
CA TYR A 133 13.15 -5.43 -12.18
C TYR A 133 14.19 -6.55 -12.37
N LEU A 134 15.26 -6.30 -13.14
CA LEU A 134 16.31 -7.30 -13.40
C LEU A 134 17.05 -7.69 -12.12
N ALA A 135 17.27 -6.77 -11.19
CA ALA A 135 17.93 -7.07 -9.91
C ALA A 135 17.13 -8.08 -9.08
N TYR A 136 15.80 -8.01 -9.13
CA TYR A 136 14.93 -8.99 -8.47
C TYR A 136 15.00 -10.37 -9.12
N LEU A 137 15.04 -10.42 -10.46
CA LEU A 137 15.14 -11.69 -11.19
C LEU A 137 16.47 -12.42 -10.92
N VAL A 138 17.59 -11.70 -10.90
CA VAL A 138 18.90 -12.30 -10.62
C VAL A 138 18.97 -12.83 -9.19
N LYS A 139 18.58 -12.02 -8.22
CA LYS A 139 18.53 -12.43 -6.80
C LYS A 139 17.53 -13.57 -6.57
N GLY A 140 16.40 -13.56 -7.28
CA GLY A 140 15.43 -14.64 -7.26
C GLY A 140 16.01 -15.95 -7.74
N ALA A 141 16.71 -15.94 -8.89
CA ALA A 141 17.33 -17.12 -9.47
C ALA A 141 18.41 -17.73 -8.56
N GLU A 142 19.19 -16.91 -7.86
CA GLU A 142 20.20 -17.38 -6.89
C GLU A 142 19.58 -18.11 -5.69
N LYS A 143 18.35 -17.74 -5.29
CA LYS A 143 17.68 -18.30 -4.11
C LYS A 143 16.73 -19.46 -4.40
N ILE A 144 16.36 -19.68 -5.67
CA ILE A 144 15.48 -20.80 -6.05
C ILE A 144 15.95 -22.15 -5.49
N PRO A 145 17.23 -22.53 -5.54
CA PRO A 145 17.71 -23.80 -4.98
C PRO A 145 17.60 -23.91 -3.45
N GLN A 146 17.40 -22.78 -2.77
CA GLN A 146 17.29 -22.70 -1.31
C GLN A 146 15.84 -22.65 -0.81
N LEU A 147 14.88 -22.67 -1.73
CA LEU A 147 13.46 -22.67 -1.40
C LEU A 147 13.09 -23.94 -0.62
N LYS A 148 12.81 -23.76 0.66
CA LYS A 148 12.26 -24.84 1.49
C LYS A 148 10.79 -24.55 1.72
N PRO A 149 9.90 -25.47 1.35
CA PRO A 149 8.49 -25.31 1.68
C PRO A 149 8.33 -25.16 3.20
N MET A 150 7.57 -24.17 3.60
CA MET A 150 7.18 -24.00 5.00
C MET A 150 5.76 -24.55 5.21
N HIS A 151 5.49 -25.14 6.37
CA HIS A 151 4.13 -25.47 6.73
C HIS A 151 3.38 -24.19 7.06
N MET A 152 2.23 -24.00 6.41
CA MET A 152 1.38 -22.84 6.66
C MET A 152 -0.09 -23.25 6.73
N ARG A 153 -0.81 -22.59 7.61
CA ARG A 153 -2.25 -22.67 7.71
C ARG A 153 -2.84 -21.31 7.40
N ILE A 154 -3.67 -21.25 6.37
CA ILE A 154 -4.34 -20.04 5.91
C ILE A 154 -5.84 -20.28 6.02
N GLU A 155 -6.50 -19.53 6.87
CA GLU A 155 -7.96 -19.53 7.00
C GLU A 155 -8.49 -18.32 6.22
N TYR A 156 -9.46 -18.53 5.36
CA TYR A 156 -10.11 -17.52 4.54
C TYR A 156 -11.61 -17.81 4.48
N GLU A 157 -12.38 -16.88 3.96
CA GLU A 157 -13.85 -16.87 4.02
C GLU A 157 -14.47 -18.21 3.59
N ASP A 158 -13.97 -18.83 2.53
CA ASP A 158 -14.52 -20.04 1.94
C ASP A 158 -13.78 -21.33 2.34
N GLY A 159 -12.75 -21.26 3.20
CA GLY A 159 -12.04 -22.46 3.56
C GLY A 159 -10.77 -22.32 4.39
N VAL A 160 -10.05 -23.41 4.44
CA VAL A 160 -8.76 -23.51 5.14
C VAL A 160 -7.77 -24.23 4.23
N TYR A 161 -6.63 -23.62 4.01
CA TYR A 161 -5.46 -24.31 3.49
C TYR A 161 -4.55 -24.70 4.65
N ASP A 162 -4.17 -25.97 4.70
CA ASP A 162 -3.23 -26.49 5.71
C ASP A 162 -2.23 -27.41 4.99
N GLY A 163 -0.98 -26.98 4.86
CA GLY A 163 0.00 -27.72 4.08
C GLY A 163 1.34 -27.02 3.93
N HIS A 164 2.19 -27.60 3.08
CA HIS A 164 3.51 -27.05 2.77
C HIS A 164 3.46 -26.24 1.46
N ALA A 165 3.86 -24.99 1.53
CA ALA A 165 3.99 -24.13 0.36
C ALA A 165 5.22 -23.23 0.46
N GLY A 166 5.75 -22.79 -0.69
CA GLY A 166 6.86 -21.84 -0.75
C GLY A 166 6.44 -20.39 -0.49
N GLY A 167 5.14 -20.13 -0.50
CA GLY A 167 4.57 -18.81 -0.27
C GLY A 167 3.09 -18.77 -0.65
N PHE A 168 2.46 -17.66 -0.35
CA PHE A 168 1.08 -17.37 -0.76
C PHE A 168 0.98 -15.93 -1.27
N ALA A 169 -0.02 -15.69 -2.09
CA ALA A 169 -0.44 -14.36 -2.46
C ALA A 169 -1.96 -14.33 -2.56
N GLY A 170 -2.58 -13.33 -1.99
CA GLY A 170 -4.00 -13.04 -2.10
C GLY A 170 -4.19 -11.61 -2.54
N GLY A 171 -5.05 -11.37 -3.52
CA GLY A 171 -5.42 -10.05 -4.02
C GLY A 171 -6.91 -9.80 -3.81
N LEU A 172 -7.29 -8.53 -3.89
CA LEU A 172 -8.69 -8.15 -3.96
C LEU A 172 -9.19 -8.46 -5.39
N ALA A 173 -10.40 -9.01 -5.48
CA ALA A 173 -11.06 -9.19 -6.78
C ALA A 173 -11.50 -7.83 -7.33
N ASP A 174 -11.45 -7.69 -8.66
CA ASP A 174 -11.93 -6.50 -9.39
C ASP A 174 -13.46 -6.39 -9.31
#